data_406b2994855ba51aa3e5c80fe3913553
#
_entry.id   406b2994855ba51aa3e5c80fe3913553
#
_cell.length_a   1.000
_cell.length_b   1.000
_cell.length_c   1.000
_cell.angle_alpha   90.00
_cell.angle_beta   90.00
_cell.angle_gamma   90.00
#
_symmetry.space_group_name_H-M   'P 1'
#
loop_
_entity.id
_entity.type
_entity.pdbx_description
1 polymer ?
#
loop_
_entity_poly.entity_id
_entity_poly.type
_entity_poly.pdbx_seq_one_letter_code
_entity_poly.pdbx_strand_id
1 'polypeptide(L)'
;MAVLRMSSIFAESANRLPKEAKVKLTKIFKLLTEDPRHPSLQLKKIKGAVRRDIYECRLDQSWRIVLQEAGEMTFDLVYVGAHDRAISYGARLRDAGVDYGFYDAISRRLESYLAGDDGALEFVAVTPSDLESLMY
;
A
#
# COMPACT_ATOMS: atom_id res chain seq x y z
N MET A 1 -7.76 -2.73 -15.10
CA MET A 1 -6.71 -3.10 -14.13
C MET A 1 -6.24 -1.87 -13.37
N ALA A 2 -6.17 -1.96 -12.06
CA ALA A 2 -5.77 -0.82 -11.23
C ALA A 2 -4.25 -0.67 -11.19
N VAL A 3 -3.79 0.57 -11.06
CA VAL A 3 -2.39 0.89 -10.85
C VAL A 3 -2.18 1.17 -9.36
N LEU A 4 -1.17 0.56 -8.78
CA LEU A 4 -0.78 0.80 -7.38
C LEU A 4 0.51 1.59 -7.34
N ARG A 5 0.53 2.62 -6.48
CA ARG A 5 1.73 3.35 -6.15
C ARG A 5 1.97 3.22 -4.65
N MET A 6 3.21 3.28 -4.22
CA MET A 6 3.57 3.00 -2.84
C MET A 6 4.37 4.17 -2.26
N SER A 7 3.94 4.67 -1.10
CA SER A 7 4.66 5.71 -0.40
C SER A 7 5.81 5.13 0.43
N SER A 8 6.78 5.97 0.77
CA SER A 8 7.86 5.58 1.68
C SER A 8 7.32 5.22 3.07
N ILE A 9 6.29 5.90 3.51
CA ILE A 9 5.64 5.60 4.80
C ILE A 9 5.00 4.21 4.77
N PHE A 10 4.35 3.85 3.65
CA PHE A 10 3.81 2.50 3.49
C PHE A 10 4.92 1.47 3.56
N ALA A 11 6.01 1.70 2.85
CA ALA A 11 7.15 0.78 2.83
C ALA A 11 7.72 0.57 4.24
N GLU A 12 7.91 1.64 5.00
CA GLU A 12 8.38 1.55 6.38
C GLU A 12 7.40 0.78 7.25
N SER A 13 6.11 1.07 7.15
CA SER A 13 5.09 0.38 7.94
C SER A 13 4.97 -1.10 7.55
N ALA A 14 5.10 -1.42 6.27
CA ALA A 14 5.10 -2.80 5.79
C ALA A 14 6.29 -3.58 6.36
N ASN A 15 7.46 -2.94 6.48
CA ASN A 15 8.63 -3.57 7.08
C ASN A 15 8.44 -3.95 8.55
N ARG A 16 7.56 -3.26 9.25
CA ARG A 16 7.25 -3.52 10.65
C ARG A 16 6.23 -4.63 10.87
N LEU A 17 5.62 -5.12 9.81
CA LEU A 17 4.63 -6.19 9.92
C LEU A 17 5.31 -7.50 10.34
N PRO A 18 4.61 -8.35 11.12
CA PRO A 18 5.09 -9.69 11.35
C PRO A 18 5.17 -10.46 10.02
N LYS A 19 6.02 -11.47 9.99
CA LYS A 19 6.29 -12.25 8.78
C LYS A 19 5.00 -12.81 8.16
N GLU A 20 4.09 -13.30 8.98
CA GLU A 20 2.83 -13.87 8.54
C GLU A 20 1.97 -12.85 7.78
N ALA A 21 2.02 -11.60 8.21
CA ALA A 21 1.29 -10.52 7.54
C ALA A 21 1.99 -10.08 6.25
N LYS A 22 3.33 -10.03 6.27
CA LYS A 22 4.10 -9.66 5.08
C LYS A 22 3.85 -10.59 3.90
N VAL A 23 3.78 -11.89 4.15
CA VAL A 23 3.57 -12.87 3.08
C VAL A 23 2.21 -12.72 2.40
N LYS A 24 1.25 -12.09 3.07
CA LYS A 24 -0.07 -11.84 2.50
C LYS A 24 -0.12 -10.63 1.58
N LEU A 25 0.88 -9.75 1.65
CA LEU A 25 0.91 -8.52 0.85
C LEU A 25 0.86 -8.81 -0.65
N THR A 26 1.62 -9.78 -1.13
CA THR A 26 1.65 -10.12 -2.56
C THR A 26 0.26 -10.47 -3.08
N LYS A 27 -0.46 -11.29 -2.34
CA LYS A 27 -1.81 -11.69 -2.70
C LYS A 27 -2.76 -10.48 -2.73
N ILE A 28 -2.66 -9.63 -1.70
CA ILE A 28 -3.53 -8.45 -1.61
C ILE A 28 -3.21 -7.46 -2.73
N PHE A 29 -1.95 -7.24 -3.05
CA PHE A 29 -1.57 -6.37 -4.15
C PHE A 29 -2.11 -6.89 -5.48
N LYS A 30 -2.03 -8.20 -5.69
CA LYS A 30 -2.59 -8.82 -6.89
C LYS A 30 -4.09 -8.60 -6.98
N LEU A 31 -4.82 -8.81 -5.90
CA LEU A 31 -6.26 -8.56 -5.85
C LEU A 31 -6.58 -7.09 -6.12
N LEU A 32 -5.84 -6.16 -5.50
CA LEU A 32 -6.07 -4.74 -5.69
C LEU A 32 -5.86 -4.30 -7.15
N THR A 33 -4.87 -4.89 -7.84
CA THR A 33 -4.63 -4.57 -9.24
C THR A 33 -5.67 -5.18 -10.17
N GLU A 34 -6.07 -6.42 -9.92
CA GLU A 34 -6.99 -7.16 -10.78
C GLU A 34 -8.46 -6.82 -10.51
N ASP A 35 -8.83 -6.73 -9.22
CA ASP A 35 -10.21 -6.49 -8.80
C ASP A 35 -10.25 -5.78 -7.44
N PRO A 36 -10.14 -4.44 -7.44
CA PRO A 36 -10.16 -3.67 -6.19
C PRO A 36 -11.45 -3.85 -5.39
N ARG A 37 -12.52 -4.28 -6.03
CA ARG A 37 -13.81 -4.48 -5.36
C ARG A 37 -14.05 -5.93 -4.96
N HIS A 38 -13.03 -6.76 -5.02
CA HIS A 38 -13.13 -8.14 -4.56
C HIS A 38 -13.60 -8.17 -3.10
N PRO A 39 -14.63 -9.00 -2.77
CA PRO A 39 -15.21 -8.99 -1.41
C PRO A 39 -14.21 -9.25 -0.28
N SER A 40 -13.19 -10.06 -0.51
CA SER A 40 -12.19 -10.36 0.51
C SER A 40 -11.35 -9.16 0.93
N LEU A 41 -11.26 -8.14 0.09
CA LEU A 41 -10.53 -6.91 0.40
C LEU A 41 -11.30 -5.99 1.34
N GLN A 42 -12.63 -6.03 1.30
CA GLN A 42 -13.49 -5.14 2.07
C GLN A 42 -13.08 -3.67 1.93
N LEU A 43 -12.82 -3.26 0.68
CA LEU A 43 -12.44 -1.88 0.37
C LEU A 43 -13.59 -0.94 0.71
N LYS A 44 -13.32 0.05 1.57
CA LYS A 44 -14.33 1.02 1.98
C LYS A 44 -13.67 2.34 2.40
N LYS A 45 -14.43 3.42 2.28
CA LYS A 45 -13.97 4.73 2.73
C LYS A 45 -13.84 4.76 4.25
N ILE A 46 -12.83 5.47 4.73
CA ILE A 46 -12.67 5.70 6.17
C ILE A 46 -13.62 6.83 6.58
N LYS A 47 -14.54 6.53 7.50
CA LYS A 47 -15.50 7.50 8.00
C LYS A 47 -14.78 8.58 8.82
N GLY A 48 -15.20 9.82 8.61
CA GLY A 48 -14.63 10.96 9.35
C GLY A 48 -13.24 11.34 8.93
N ALA A 49 -12.73 10.79 7.82
CA ALA A 49 -11.44 11.18 7.31
C ALA A 49 -11.45 12.63 6.82
N VAL A 50 -10.36 13.35 7.07
CA VAL A 50 -10.19 14.73 6.59
C VAL A 50 -10.25 14.77 5.06
N ARG A 51 -9.63 13.79 4.41
CA ARG A 51 -9.67 13.65 2.95
C ARG A 51 -10.78 12.70 2.54
N ARG A 52 -11.49 13.02 1.46
CA ARG A 52 -12.62 12.23 0.95
C ARG A 52 -12.19 10.99 0.19
N ASP A 53 -10.95 10.95 -0.27
CA ASP A 53 -10.40 9.93 -1.15
C ASP A 53 -9.62 8.85 -0.42
N ILE A 54 -9.81 8.77 0.91
CA ILE A 54 -9.10 7.80 1.75
C ILE A 54 -9.95 6.57 2.00
N TYR A 55 -9.36 5.42 1.71
CA TYR A 55 -9.98 4.10 1.85
C TYR A 55 -9.15 3.22 2.77
N GLU A 56 -9.77 2.19 3.28
CA GLU A 56 -9.10 1.08 3.92
C GLU A 56 -9.42 -0.21 3.19
N CYS A 57 -8.50 -1.16 3.22
CA CYS A 57 -8.79 -2.53 2.83
C CYS A 57 -8.16 -3.51 3.81
N ARG A 58 -8.67 -4.72 3.80
CA ARG A 58 -8.27 -5.76 4.73
C ARG A 58 -7.03 -6.49 4.23
N LEU A 59 -5.98 -6.53 5.02
CA LEU A 59 -4.85 -7.43 4.79
C LEU A 59 -5.14 -8.80 5.43
N ASP A 60 -5.56 -8.79 6.69
CA ASP A 60 -6.14 -9.94 7.39
C ASP A 60 -7.02 -9.42 8.55
N GLN A 61 -7.38 -10.28 9.49
CA GLN A 61 -8.26 -9.88 10.59
C GLN A 61 -7.69 -8.72 11.42
N SER A 62 -6.38 -8.68 11.59
CA SER A 62 -5.71 -7.73 12.49
C SER A 62 -5.14 -6.52 11.80
N TRP A 63 -4.88 -6.60 10.49
CA TRP A 63 -4.12 -5.61 9.76
C TRP A 63 -4.94 -4.97 8.65
N ARG A 64 -4.76 -3.66 8.50
CA ARG A 64 -5.45 -2.88 7.46
C ARG A 64 -4.45 -2.07 6.66
N ILE A 65 -4.75 -1.93 5.37
CA ILE A 65 -4.01 -1.07 4.46
C ILE A 65 -4.81 0.19 4.25
N VAL A 66 -4.17 1.34 4.37
CA VAL A 66 -4.77 2.65 4.06
C VAL A 66 -4.36 3.03 2.65
N LEU A 67 -5.34 3.37 1.83
CA LEU A 67 -5.17 3.70 0.42
C LEU A 67 -5.75 5.07 0.15
N GLN A 68 -5.21 5.75 -0.84
CA GLN A 68 -5.79 6.96 -1.39
C GLN A 68 -6.13 6.73 -2.85
N GLU A 69 -7.34 7.06 -3.25
CA GLU A 69 -7.71 7.05 -4.65
C GLU A 69 -7.14 8.30 -5.32
N ALA A 70 -6.19 8.11 -6.22
CA ALA A 70 -5.42 9.19 -6.82
C ALA A 70 -5.82 9.50 -8.27
N GLY A 71 -6.94 8.94 -8.69
CA GLY A 71 -7.45 9.08 -10.04
C GLY A 71 -8.15 7.82 -10.47
N GLU A 72 -8.59 7.76 -11.71
CA GLU A 72 -9.31 6.59 -12.21
C GLU A 72 -8.40 5.37 -12.16
N MET A 73 -8.84 4.36 -11.40
CA MET A 73 -8.13 3.08 -11.27
C MET A 73 -6.69 3.21 -10.77
N THR A 74 -6.39 4.26 -10.01
CA THR A 74 -5.07 4.43 -9.40
C THR A 74 -5.24 4.56 -7.89
N PHE A 75 -4.50 3.73 -7.14
CA PHE A 75 -4.50 3.77 -5.68
C PHE A 75 -3.09 3.95 -5.16
N ASP A 76 -2.94 4.91 -4.26
CA ASP A 76 -1.71 5.13 -3.52
C ASP A 76 -1.78 4.38 -2.21
N LEU A 77 -0.83 3.47 -1.99
CA LEU A 77 -0.69 2.75 -0.73
C LEU A 77 0.00 3.69 0.26
N VAL A 78 -0.69 4.06 1.32
CA VAL A 78 -0.24 5.12 2.22
C VAL A 78 0.34 4.58 3.52
N TYR A 79 -0.29 3.56 4.09
CA TYR A 79 0.07 3.04 5.40
C TYR A 79 -0.48 1.62 5.56
N VAL A 80 0.21 0.80 6.33
CA VAL A 80 -0.31 -0.49 6.76
C VAL A 80 0.00 -0.67 8.24
N GLY A 81 -0.98 -1.16 8.99
CA GLY A 81 -0.80 -1.36 10.41
C GLY A 81 -1.98 -2.06 11.05
N ALA A 82 -1.94 -2.17 12.37
CA ALA A 82 -3.04 -2.74 13.14
C ALA A 82 -4.32 -1.95 12.89
N HIS A 83 -5.46 -2.64 12.94
CA HIS A 83 -6.77 -2.11 12.57
C HIS A 83 -7.01 -0.68 13.09
N ASP A 84 -6.96 -0.48 14.40
CA ASP A 84 -7.29 0.82 14.99
C ASP A 84 -6.26 1.90 14.63
N ARG A 85 -5.00 1.52 14.60
CA ARG A 85 -3.90 2.44 14.25
C ARG A 85 -4.00 2.88 12.78
N ALA A 86 -4.27 1.94 11.88
CA ALA A 86 -4.41 2.24 10.47
C ALA A 86 -5.58 3.17 10.19
N ILE A 87 -6.73 2.90 10.80
CA ILE A 87 -7.92 3.73 10.63
C ILE A 87 -7.69 5.13 11.19
N SER A 88 -7.06 5.23 12.36
CA SER A 88 -6.72 6.52 12.96
C SER A 88 -5.75 7.31 12.08
N TYR A 89 -4.76 6.63 11.53
CA TYR A 89 -3.80 7.26 10.60
C TYR A 89 -4.50 7.81 9.37
N GLY A 90 -5.32 7.00 8.72
CA GLY A 90 -6.05 7.40 7.52
C GLY A 90 -7.01 8.54 7.78
N ALA A 91 -7.71 8.52 8.94
CA ALA A 91 -8.66 9.57 9.30
C ALA A 91 -7.98 10.94 9.47
N ARG A 92 -6.75 10.96 9.93
CA ARG A 92 -5.99 12.20 10.18
C ARG A 92 -5.18 12.69 8.99
N LEU A 93 -5.05 11.88 7.96
CA LEU A 93 -4.22 12.22 6.81
C LEU A 93 -4.75 13.48 6.13
N ARG A 94 -3.92 14.53 6.08
CA ARG A 94 -4.28 15.82 5.51
C ARG A 94 -3.57 16.10 4.20
N ASP A 95 -2.34 15.60 4.08
CA ASP A 95 -1.47 15.98 2.98
C ASP A 95 -0.84 14.71 2.38
N ALA A 96 -0.71 14.72 1.07
CA ALA A 96 -0.06 13.67 0.31
C ALA A 96 1.43 13.96 0.09
N GLY A 97 2.08 14.72 0.97
CA GLY A 97 3.49 15.10 0.88
C GLY A 97 4.45 13.94 1.08
N VAL A 98 4.18 12.80 0.44
CA VAL A 98 5.00 11.60 0.49
C VAL A 98 5.41 11.21 -0.92
N ASP A 99 6.59 10.59 -1.02
CA ASP A 99 7.08 10.09 -2.30
C ASP A 99 6.41 8.75 -2.62
N TYR A 100 5.84 8.66 -3.81
CA TYR A 100 5.19 7.44 -4.29
C TYR A 100 6.03 6.78 -5.37
N GLY A 101 6.06 5.46 -5.36
CA GLY A 101 6.63 4.65 -6.43
C GLY A 101 5.57 3.78 -7.08
N PHE A 102 5.85 3.28 -8.27
CA PHE A 102 4.96 2.34 -8.93
C PHE A 102 5.13 0.95 -8.33
N TYR A 103 4.01 0.24 -8.19
CA TYR A 103 3.98 -1.12 -7.68
C TYR A 103 4.95 -2.03 -8.46
N ASP A 104 4.94 -1.96 -9.78
CA ASP A 104 5.78 -2.82 -10.62
C ASP A 104 7.28 -2.64 -10.36
N ALA A 105 7.70 -1.42 -10.00
CA ALA A 105 9.09 -1.15 -9.68
C ALA A 105 9.48 -1.75 -8.32
N ILE A 106 8.54 -1.84 -7.41
CA ILE A 106 8.77 -2.25 -6.03
C ILE A 106 8.45 -3.73 -5.85
N SER A 107 7.53 -4.28 -6.64
CA SER A 107 7.08 -5.66 -6.50
C SER A 107 8.20 -6.69 -6.68
N ARG A 108 9.17 -6.42 -7.55
CA ARG A 108 10.31 -7.32 -7.74
C ARG A 108 11.11 -7.51 -6.46
N ARG A 109 11.30 -6.44 -5.69
CA ARG A 109 11.99 -6.50 -4.40
C ARG A 109 11.12 -7.19 -3.36
N LEU A 110 9.81 -6.91 -3.39
CA LEU A 110 8.86 -7.56 -2.51
C LEU A 110 8.81 -9.07 -2.77
N GLU A 111 8.73 -9.47 -4.02
CA GLU A 111 8.72 -10.89 -4.40
C GLU A 111 10.02 -11.59 -4.00
N SER A 112 11.16 -10.95 -4.23
CA SER A 112 12.46 -11.46 -3.81
C SER A 112 12.52 -11.67 -2.30
N TYR A 113 12.02 -10.71 -1.54
CA TYR A 113 11.94 -10.81 -0.09
C TYR A 113 11.03 -11.96 0.34
N LEU A 114 9.85 -12.07 -0.26
CA LEU A 114 8.87 -13.10 0.07
C LEU A 114 9.30 -14.50 -0.37
N ALA A 115 10.22 -14.59 -1.33
CA ALA A 115 10.79 -15.85 -1.79
C ALA A 115 11.83 -16.46 -0.84
N GLY A 116 12.10 -15.83 0.29
CA GLY A 116 12.92 -16.41 1.35
C GLY A 116 14.24 -15.71 1.64
N ASP A 117 14.49 -14.56 1.05
CA ASP A 117 15.63 -13.76 1.44
C ASP A 117 15.35 -13.12 2.80
N ASP A 118 16.24 -13.37 3.76
CA ASP A 118 16.08 -12.90 5.15
C ASP A 118 16.38 -11.42 5.34
N GLY A 119 16.44 -10.66 4.28
CA GLY A 119 16.63 -9.22 4.35
C GLY A 119 15.37 -8.49 4.81
N ALA A 120 15.54 -7.38 5.50
CA ALA A 120 14.44 -6.46 5.72
C ALA A 120 13.89 -6.00 4.37
N LEU A 121 12.58 -5.81 4.30
CA LEU A 121 11.94 -5.30 3.10
C LEU A 121 12.42 -3.86 2.88
N GLU A 122 13.43 -3.67 2.04
CA GLU A 122 13.93 -2.34 1.72
C GLU A 122 13.14 -1.75 0.57
N PHE A 123 12.12 -0.98 0.91
CA PHE A 123 11.51 -0.09 -0.05
C PHE A 123 12.30 1.20 -0.07
N VAL A 124 13.03 1.43 -1.11
CA VAL A 124 13.66 2.72 -1.34
C VAL A 124 12.59 3.66 -1.86
N ALA A 125 12.49 4.82 -1.25
CA ALA A 125 11.60 5.86 -1.76
C ALA A 125 11.96 6.12 -3.23
N VAL A 126 10.99 5.92 -4.12
CA VAL A 126 11.21 6.16 -5.54
C VAL A 126 11.00 7.65 -5.78
N THR A 127 12.06 8.34 -6.21
CA THR A 127 11.98 9.77 -6.53
C THR A 127 11.21 9.98 -7.83
N PRO A 128 10.73 11.19 -8.10
CA PRO A 128 10.12 11.50 -9.40
C PRO A 128 11.04 11.17 -10.60
N SER A 129 12.34 11.37 -10.44
CA SER A 129 13.32 11.00 -11.47
C SER A 129 13.36 9.50 -11.73
N ASP A 130 13.29 8.71 -10.66
CA ASP A 130 13.25 7.25 -10.78
C ASP A 130 11.97 6.78 -11.47
N LEU A 131 10.85 7.44 -11.17
CA LEU A 131 9.58 7.15 -11.83
C LEU A 131 9.64 7.44 -13.32
N GLU A 132 10.26 8.53 -13.73
CA GLU A 132 10.46 8.84 -15.14
C GLU A 132 11.31 7.77 -15.83
N SER A 133 12.38 7.34 -15.19
CA SER A 133 13.24 6.27 -15.72
C SER A 133 12.50 4.96 -15.89
N LEU A 134 11.53 4.66 -15.03
CA LEU A 134 10.74 3.43 -15.08
C LEU A 134 9.63 3.48 -16.13
N MET A 135 9.20 4.67 -16.53
CA MET A 135 8.15 4.85 -17.51
C MET A 135 8.65 4.85 -18.96
N TYR A 136 9.93 5.00 -19.16
CA TYR A 136 10.53 5.07 -20.47
C TYR A 136 11.57 3.93 -20.64
#